data_a0ebc01e5d43a29f6a84ca0f97c5a852
#
_entry.id   a0ebc01e5d43a29f6a84ca0f97c5a852
#
_cell.length_a   1.000
_cell.length_b   1.000
_cell.length_c   1.000
_cell.angle_alpha   90.00
_cell.angle_beta   90.00
_cell.angle_gamma   90.00
#
_symmetry.space_group_name_H-M   'P 1'
#
loop_
_entity.id
_entity.type
_entity.pdbx_description
1 polymer ?
#
loop_
_entity_poly.entity_id
_entity_poly.type
_entity_poly.pdbx_seq_one_letter_code
_entity_poly.pdbx_strand_id
1 'polypeptide(L)'
;MKNLTLTIEDELILLNKYKLSPNELMFIRTLLILQDEENEDIFKSYIELLYECGIKTRNVILNLQNKGIILNSFKCPLEGEAFDPYSIPFNKIFIKNLYKCSFEMGKELFEVYPQFGIIGTSTVPLRTVAKKFDSLEEAYFRYGKSIRWNLEMHNQIIELVKWAKDNNIINCSLASFIINQGWIDLEALRKGDSTNINYDAVKLL
;
A
#
# COMPACT_ATOMS: atom_id res chain seq x y z
N MET A 1 -15.74 -0.71 -3.92
CA MET A 1 -15.32 -1.94 -3.23
C MET A 1 -13.85 -2.13 -3.54
N LYS A 2 -13.01 -1.80 -2.59
CA LYS A 2 -11.55 -1.89 -2.74
C LYS A 2 -11.13 -3.30 -2.44
N ASN A 3 -10.74 -4.02 -3.46
CA ASN A 3 -10.35 -5.41 -3.33
C ASN A 3 -8.95 -5.48 -2.72
N LEU A 4 -8.89 -5.69 -1.41
CA LEU A 4 -7.80 -6.48 -0.88
C LEU A 4 -8.08 -7.91 -1.36
N THR A 5 -7.73 -8.19 -2.59
CA THR A 5 -7.92 -9.51 -3.18
C THR A 5 -6.78 -10.43 -2.72
N LEU A 6 -6.85 -10.81 -1.44
CA LEU A 6 -6.25 -12.07 -1.06
C LEU A 6 -6.99 -13.14 -1.86
N THR A 7 -6.27 -13.86 -2.68
CA THR A 7 -6.83 -15.06 -3.31
C THR A 7 -7.10 -16.09 -2.23
N ILE A 8 -7.97 -17.04 -2.51
CA ILE A 8 -8.21 -18.18 -1.58
C ILE A 8 -6.89 -18.90 -1.26
N GLU A 9 -5.96 -18.95 -2.21
CA GLU A 9 -4.63 -19.53 -2.03
C GLU A 9 -3.78 -18.73 -1.04
N ASP A 10 -3.80 -17.39 -1.13
CA ASP A 10 -3.12 -16.51 -0.18
C ASP A 10 -3.69 -16.67 1.24
N GLU A 11 -5.01 -16.76 1.36
CA GLU A 11 -5.68 -17.00 2.65
C GLU A 11 -5.29 -18.35 3.25
N LEU A 12 -5.26 -19.42 2.44
CA LEU A 12 -4.81 -20.74 2.88
C LEU A 12 -3.34 -20.73 3.34
N ILE A 13 -2.47 -20.03 2.62
CA ILE A 13 -1.06 -19.84 3.00
C ILE A 13 -0.98 -19.12 4.35
N LEU A 14 -1.74 -18.05 4.55
CA LEU A 14 -1.77 -17.30 5.81
C LEU A 14 -2.30 -18.14 6.98
N LEU A 15 -3.41 -18.84 6.77
CA LEU A 15 -3.98 -19.74 7.76
C LEU A 15 -2.97 -20.82 8.18
N ASN A 16 -2.27 -21.41 7.23
CA ASN A 16 -1.29 -22.46 7.50
C ASN A 16 0.01 -21.93 8.13
N LYS A 17 0.57 -20.85 7.58
CA LYS A 17 1.87 -20.29 8.02
C LYS A 17 1.79 -19.70 9.42
N TYR A 18 0.73 -18.93 9.70
CA TYR A 18 0.56 -18.24 10.98
C TYR A 18 -0.40 -18.96 11.92
N LYS A 19 -0.92 -20.13 11.51
CA LYS A 19 -1.91 -20.88 12.30
C LYS A 19 -3.10 -20.01 12.74
N LEU A 20 -3.58 -19.19 11.80
CA LEU A 20 -4.72 -18.31 12.05
C LEU A 20 -6.00 -19.11 12.16
N SER A 21 -6.88 -18.70 13.07
CA SER A 21 -8.28 -19.10 13.03
C SER A 21 -9.03 -18.26 11.98
N PRO A 22 -10.18 -18.74 11.47
CA PRO A 22 -11.03 -17.95 10.56
C PRO A 22 -11.38 -16.56 11.12
N ASN A 23 -11.63 -16.45 12.42
CA ASN A 23 -11.95 -15.19 13.10
C ASN A 23 -10.76 -14.21 13.10
N GLU A 24 -9.57 -14.71 13.34
CA GLU A 24 -8.33 -13.90 13.28
C GLU A 24 -8.07 -13.41 11.86
N LEU A 25 -8.27 -14.25 10.86
CA LEU A 25 -8.13 -13.85 9.46
C LEU A 25 -9.16 -12.78 9.08
N MET A 26 -10.42 -12.97 9.48
CA MET A 26 -11.47 -11.98 9.23
C MET A 26 -11.17 -10.66 9.92
N PHE A 27 -10.68 -10.69 11.16
CA PHE A 27 -10.28 -9.50 11.91
C PHE A 27 -9.16 -8.73 11.19
N ILE A 28 -8.13 -9.44 10.72
CA ILE A 28 -7.03 -8.85 9.94
C ILE A 28 -7.56 -8.19 8.66
N ARG A 29 -8.42 -8.89 7.91
CA ARG A 29 -9.02 -8.34 6.67
C ARG A 29 -9.80 -7.07 6.95
N THR A 30 -10.62 -7.08 7.99
CA THR A 30 -11.43 -5.92 8.36
C THR A 30 -10.54 -4.73 8.75
N LEU A 31 -9.51 -4.94 9.56
CA LEU A 31 -8.56 -3.88 9.91
C LEU A 31 -7.84 -3.30 8.68
N LEU A 32 -7.40 -4.16 7.76
CA LEU A 32 -6.70 -3.70 6.56
C LEU A 32 -7.62 -2.89 5.64
N ILE A 33 -8.88 -3.31 5.47
CA ILE A 33 -9.88 -2.56 4.69
C ILE A 33 -10.15 -1.20 5.35
N LEU A 34 -10.32 -1.17 6.65
CA LEU A 34 -10.65 0.06 7.38
C LEU A 34 -9.50 1.06 7.40
N GLN A 35 -8.27 0.60 7.57
CA GLN A 35 -7.09 1.47 7.47
C GLN A 35 -6.97 2.13 6.09
N ASP A 36 -7.58 1.53 5.06
CA ASP A 36 -7.62 2.12 3.71
C ASP A 36 -8.85 3.00 3.44
N GLU A 37 -9.99 2.74 4.10
CA GLU A 37 -11.26 3.39 3.76
C GLU A 37 -11.74 4.44 4.76
N GLU A 38 -11.06 4.55 5.92
CA GLU A 38 -11.43 5.46 7.01
C GLU A 38 -12.93 5.34 7.40
N ASN A 39 -13.47 4.13 7.38
CA ASN A 39 -14.89 3.89 7.66
C ASN A 39 -15.07 3.29 9.05
N GLU A 40 -15.17 4.18 10.05
CA GLU A 40 -15.33 3.80 11.45
C GLU A 40 -16.64 3.02 11.74
N ASP A 41 -17.71 3.32 11.02
CA ASP A 41 -19.02 2.71 11.29
C ASP A 41 -19.02 1.22 10.92
N ILE A 42 -18.37 0.85 9.83
CA ILE A 42 -18.20 -0.57 9.46
C ILE A 42 -17.40 -1.31 10.52
N PHE A 43 -16.37 -0.68 11.07
CA PHE A 43 -15.56 -1.32 12.11
C PHE A 43 -16.34 -1.51 13.41
N LYS A 44 -17.07 -0.50 13.85
CA LYS A 44 -17.92 -0.59 15.05
C LYS A 44 -18.92 -1.74 14.90
N SER A 45 -19.66 -1.76 13.80
CA SER A 45 -20.62 -2.82 13.51
C SER A 45 -19.97 -4.21 13.48
N TYR A 46 -18.76 -4.33 12.96
CA TYR A 46 -18.01 -5.58 12.95
C TYR A 46 -17.58 -6.02 14.36
N ILE A 47 -17.12 -5.10 15.20
CA ILE A 47 -16.75 -5.39 16.59
C ILE A 47 -17.98 -5.80 17.41
N GLU A 48 -19.11 -5.13 17.22
CA GLU A 48 -20.38 -5.48 17.85
C GLU A 48 -20.82 -6.89 17.47
N LEU A 49 -20.75 -7.22 16.18
CA LEU A 49 -21.05 -8.56 15.68
C LEU A 49 -20.13 -9.64 16.28
N LEU A 50 -18.83 -9.37 16.38
CA LEU A 50 -17.91 -10.29 17.05
C LEU A 50 -18.30 -10.52 18.51
N TYR A 51 -18.69 -9.46 19.22
CA TYR A 51 -19.12 -9.55 20.61
C TYR A 51 -20.41 -10.37 20.76
N GLU A 52 -21.40 -10.17 19.89
CA GLU A 52 -22.62 -10.96 19.82
C GLU A 52 -22.35 -12.45 19.57
N CYS A 53 -21.32 -12.76 18.77
CA CYS A 53 -20.83 -14.11 18.53
C CYS A 53 -19.99 -14.68 19.69
N GLY A 54 -19.84 -13.97 20.80
CA GLY A 54 -19.04 -14.38 21.96
C GLY A 54 -17.52 -14.28 21.73
N ILE A 55 -17.10 -13.55 20.69
CA ILE A 55 -15.68 -13.38 20.36
C ILE A 55 -15.18 -12.09 20.98
N LYS A 56 -14.27 -12.22 21.95
CA LYS A 56 -13.65 -11.07 22.62
C LYS A 56 -12.53 -10.51 21.76
N THR A 57 -12.70 -9.30 21.24
CA THR A 57 -11.73 -8.59 20.40
C THR A 57 -10.34 -8.55 21.05
N ARG A 58 -10.27 -8.32 22.37
CA ARG A 58 -9.03 -8.37 23.14
C ARG A 58 -8.27 -9.68 22.94
N ASN A 59 -8.97 -10.82 23.02
CA ASN A 59 -8.34 -12.13 22.85
C ASN A 59 -7.79 -12.31 21.42
N VAL A 60 -8.51 -11.82 20.42
CA VAL A 60 -8.07 -11.85 19.02
C VAL A 60 -6.77 -11.03 18.87
N ILE A 61 -6.73 -9.81 19.39
CA ILE A 61 -5.55 -8.94 19.35
C ILE A 61 -4.36 -9.60 20.06
N LEU A 62 -4.55 -10.11 21.27
CA LEU A 62 -3.47 -10.79 22.03
C LEU A 62 -2.95 -12.02 21.28
N ASN A 63 -3.82 -12.81 20.67
CA ASN A 63 -3.41 -13.95 19.87
C ASN A 63 -2.59 -13.51 18.65
N LEU A 64 -3.00 -12.43 17.98
CA LEU A 64 -2.27 -11.89 16.84
C LEU A 64 -0.90 -11.30 17.25
N GLN A 65 -0.80 -10.72 18.45
CA GLN A 65 0.49 -10.32 19.03
C GLN A 65 1.39 -11.52 19.29
N ASN A 66 0.86 -12.56 19.92
CA ASN A 66 1.60 -13.81 20.18
C ASN A 66 2.09 -14.49 18.89
N LYS A 67 1.36 -14.31 17.78
CA LYS A 67 1.74 -14.81 16.44
C LYS A 67 2.67 -13.85 15.68
N GLY A 68 3.06 -12.72 16.30
CA GLY A 68 3.93 -11.72 15.69
C GLY A 68 3.32 -10.95 14.54
N ILE A 69 1.99 -10.91 14.42
CA ILE A 69 1.24 -10.20 13.36
C ILE A 69 1.00 -8.75 13.75
N ILE A 70 0.58 -8.51 14.99
CA ILE A 70 0.48 -7.18 15.60
C ILE A 70 1.74 -6.98 16.45
N LEU A 71 2.28 -5.77 16.48
CA LEU A 71 3.46 -5.47 17.30
C LEU A 71 3.14 -5.57 18.79
N ASN A 72 4.04 -6.20 19.56
CA ASN A 72 3.91 -6.32 21.01
C ASN A 72 3.97 -4.97 21.76
N SER A 73 4.48 -3.92 21.11
CA SER A 73 4.46 -2.55 21.65
C SER A 73 3.06 -1.94 21.70
N PHE A 74 2.10 -2.50 20.98
CA PHE A 74 0.71 -2.05 21.04
C PHE A 74 0.08 -2.47 22.36
N LYS A 75 -0.44 -1.49 23.10
CA LYS A 75 -1.16 -1.76 24.34
C LYS A 75 -2.57 -2.19 23.98
N CYS A 76 -2.84 -3.49 24.13
CA CYS A 76 -4.15 -4.02 23.90
C CYS A 76 -5.17 -3.41 24.90
N PRO A 77 -6.26 -2.79 24.43
CA PRO A 77 -7.26 -2.17 25.29
C PRO A 77 -7.88 -3.19 26.25
N LEU A 78 -8.34 -2.72 27.40
CA LEU A 78 -9.11 -3.55 28.32
C LEU A 78 -10.46 -3.90 27.73
N GLU A 79 -11.12 -4.93 28.31
CA GLU A 79 -12.43 -5.34 27.86
C GLU A 79 -13.43 -4.19 28.08
N GLY A 80 -14.14 -3.79 27.01
CA GLY A 80 -15.11 -2.67 27.05
C GLY A 80 -14.49 -1.28 26.82
N GLU A 81 -13.17 -1.15 26.71
CA GLU A 81 -12.54 0.10 26.31
C GLU A 81 -12.65 0.30 24.80
N ALA A 82 -13.03 1.50 24.40
CA ALA A 82 -12.95 1.90 23.00
C ALA A 82 -11.47 1.98 22.58
N PHE A 83 -11.16 1.52 21.37
CA PHE A 83 -9.84 1.67 20.78
C PHE A 83 -9.95 2.12 19.33
N ASP A 84 -8.91 2.83 18.89
CA ASP A 84 -8.80 3.26 17.52
C ASP A 84 -8.23 2.13 16.64
N PRO A 85 -9.02 1.57 15.70
CA PRO A 85 -8.57 0.51 14.80
C PRO A 85 -7.42 0.95 13.90
N TYR A 86 -7.31 2.25 13.61
CA TYR A 86 -6.26 2.80 12.77
C TYR A 86 -4.89 2.83 13.47
N SER A 87 -4.91 2.78 14.81
CA SER A 87 -3.69 2.77 15.63
C SER A 87 -3.04 1.40 15.77
N ILE A 88 -3.67 0.31 15.30
CA ILE A 88 -3.15 -1.05 15.43
C ILE A 88 -1.96 -1.26 14.50
N PRO A 89 -0.73 -1.41 15.02
CA PRO A 89 0.46 -1.52 14.20
C PRO A 89 0.71 -2.98 13.79
N PHE A 90 0.61 -3.25 12.51
CA PHE A 90 1.03 -4.54 11.97
C PHE A 90 2.54 -4.68 11.92
N ASN A 91 3.03 -5.90 12.12
CA ASN A 91 4.44 -6.23 11.90
C ASN A 91 4.79 -6.06 10.42
N LYS A 92 5.87 -5.30 10.14
CA LYS A 92 6.34 -5.05 8.76
C LYS A 92 6.62 -6.34 7.99
N ILE A 93 7.15 -7.38 8.65
CA ILE A 93 7.42 -8.68 8.01
C ILE A 93 6.11 -9.38 7.63
N PHE A 94 5.09 -9.31 8.51
CA PHE A 94 3.78 -9.86 8.19
C PHE A 94 3.17 -9.16 6.99
N ILE A 95 3.15 -7.82 6.99
CA ILE A 95 2.65 -7.02 5.88
C ILE A 95 3.41 -7.33 4.59
N LYS A 96 4.75 -7.43 4.65
CA LYS A 96 5.56 -7.83 3.49
C LYS A 96 5.16 -9.19 2.92
N ASN A 97 4.87 -10.16 3.78
CA ASN A 97 4.45 -11.50 3.36
C ASN A 97 3.01 -11.52 2.81
N LEU A 98 2.13 -10.68 3.37
CA LEU A 98 0.73 -10.55 2.93
C LEU A 98 0.64 -9.93 1.54
N TYR A 99 1.47 -8.92 1.28
CA TYR A 99 1.49 -8.17 0.02
C TYR A 99 2.66 -8.57 -0.88
N LYS A 100 2.98 -9.84 -0.94
CA LYS A 100 4.06 -10.32 -1.81
C LYS A 100 3.87 -9.85 -3.26
N CYS A 101 2.64 -9.84 -3.75
CA CYS A 101 2.30 -9.31 -5.07
C CYS A 101 2.56 -7.80 -5.20
N SER A 102 2.42 -7.02 -4.13
CA SER A 102 2.67 -5.57 -4.17
C SER A 102 4.14 -5.23 -4.41
N PHE A 103 5.06 -6.06 -3.93
CA PHE A 103 6.48 -5.88 -4.20
C PHE A 103 6.81 -6.15 -5.66
N GLU A 104 6.17 -7.14 -6.29
CA GLU A 104 6.36 -7.41 -7.71
C GLU A 104 5.88 -6.25 -8.57
N MET A 105 4.72 -5.66 -8.26
CA MET A 105 4.23 -4.44 -8.95
C MET A 105 5.21 -3.26 -8.81
N GLY A 106 5.71 -3.03 -7.60
CA GLY A 106 6.70 -1.97 -7.36
C GLY A 106 8.03 -2.24 -8.04
N LYS A 107 8.46 -3.49 -8.08
CA LYS A 107 9.66 -3.92 -8.79
C LYS A 107 9.51 -3.73 -10.29
N GLU A 108 8.38 -4.11 -10.88
CA GLU A 108 8.10 -3.90 -12.30
C GLU A 108 8.11 -2.40 -12.65
N LEU A 109 7.46 -1.56 -11.83
CA LEU A 109 7.53 -0.11 -12.01
C LEU A 109 8.99 0.39 -11.98
N PHE A 110 9.80 -0.07 -11.01
CA PHE A 110 11.20 0.27 -10.90
C PHE A 110 11.98 -0.11 -12.16
N GLU A 111 11.73 -1.29 -12.71
CA GLU A 111 12.44 -1.82 -13.89
C GLU A 111 12.09 -1.03 -15.17
N VAL A 112 10.84 -0.62 -15.36
CA VAL A 112 10.41 0.15 -16.54
C VAL A 112 10.73 1.64 -16.41
N TYR A 113 10.83 2.17 -15.19
CA TYR A 113 11.12 3.59 -14.95
C TYR A 113 12.46 4.00 -15.56
N PRO A 114 12.60 5.19 -16.17
CA PRO A 114 13.85 5.60 -16.77
C PRO A 114 14.98 5.66 -15.73
N GLN A 115 16.15 5.14 -16.10
CA GLN A 115 17.31 5.12 -15.21
C GLN A 115 17.90 6.52 -15.03
N PHE A 116 17.93 7.28 -16.12
CA PHE A 116 18.44 8.65 -16.15
C PHE A 116 17.45 9.55 -16.89
N GLY A 117 17.50 10.83 -16.60
CA GLY A 117 16.77 11.87 -17.31
C GLY A 117 17.60 13.14 -17.43
N ILE A 118 17.09 14.08 -18.21
CA ILE A 118 17.75 15.37 -18.42
C ILE A 118 16.94 16.43 -17.67
N ILE A 119 17.62 17.12 -16.73
CA ILE A 119 17.05 18.28 -16.03
C ILE A 119 17.94 19.49 -16.35
N GLY A 120 17.38 20.43 -17.12
CA GLY A 120 18.19 21.49 -17.69
C GLY A 120 19.27 20.96 -18.63
N THR A 121 20.54 21.15 -18.31
CA THR A 121 21.69 20.64 -19.08
C THR A 121 22.34 19.41 -18.45
N SER A 122 21.82 18.93 -17.32
CA SER A 122 22.46 17.86 -16.54
C SER A 122 21.71 16.55 -16.66
N THR A 123 22.45 15.44 -16.84
CA THR A 123 21.92 14.08 -16.72
C THR A 123 21.86 13.70 -15.25
N VAL A 124 20.69 13.33 -14.77
CA VAL A 124 20.45 12.95 -13.37
C VAL A 124 19.88 11.55 -13.27
N PRO A 125 20.20 10.80 -12.19
CA PRO A 125 19.56 9.50 -11.94
C PRO A 125 18.11 9.69 -11.52
N LEU A 126 17.17 9.11 -12.28
CA LEU A 126 15.75 9.17 -11.98
C LEU A 126 15.27 7.93 -11.21
N ARG A 127 15.87 6.77 -11.47
CA ARG A 127 15.53 5.51 -10.79
C ARG A 127 16.14 5.47 -9.38
N THR A 128 15.78 6.46 -8.55
CA THR A 128 16.30 6.58 -7.18
C THR A 128 15.15 6.82 -6.20
N VAL A 129 15.27 6.22 -5.02
CA VAL A 129 14.33 6.37 -3.90
C VAL A 129 15.00 6.95 -2.66
N ALA A 130 16.32 7.00 -2.65
CA ALA A 130 17.11 7.58 -1.56
C ALA A 130 16.65 9.02 -1.25
N LYS A 131 16.70 9.42 0.02
CA LYS A 131 16.23 10.68 0.59
C LYS A 131 14.72 10.73 0.92
N LYS A 132 13.88 9.88 0.33
CA LYS A 132 12.42 9.90 0.58
C LYS A 132 11.87 8.59 1.13
N PHE A 133 12.61 7.51 0.93
CA PHE A 133 12.29 6.18 1.45
C PHE A 133 13.56 5.55 2.05
N ASP A 134 13.40 4.79 3.12
CA ASP A 134 14.50 4.12 3.80
C ASP A 134 15.03 2.91 2.99
N SER A 135 14.18 2.34 2.12
CA SER A 135 14.54 1.21 1.27
C SER A 135 13.73 1.16 -0.03
N LEU A 136 14.18 0.35 -1.00
CA LEU A 136 13.41 0.05 -2.21
C LEU A 136 12.10 -0.67 -1.89
N GLU A 137 12.12 -1.57 -0.92
CA GLU A 137 10.93 -2.31 -0.50
C GLU A 137 9.86 -1.36 0.06
N GLU A 138 10.28 -0.35 0.81
CA GLU A 138 9.34 0.66 1.30
C GLU A 138 8.71 1.44 0.13
N ALA A 139 9.52 1.84 -0.85
CA ALA A 139 9.02 2.50 -2.05
C ALA A 139 8.03 1.61 -2.83
N TYR A 140 8.33 0.32 -2.98
CA TYR A 140 7.44 -0.65 -3.64
C TYR A 140 6.13 -0.81 -2.88
N PHE A 141 6.21 -0.94 -1.55
CA PHE A 141 5.03 -1.01 -0.70
C PHE A 141 4.19 0.26 -0.81
N ARG A 142 4.83 1.44 -0.75
CA ARG A 142 4.14 2.73 -0.88
C ARG A 142 3.45 2.88 -2.22
N TYR A 143 4.09 2.45 -3.30
CA TYR A 143 3.47 2.41 -4.63
C TYR A 143 2.25 1.49 -4.65
N GLY A 144 2.41 0.24 -4.24
CA GLY A 144 1.30 -0.73 -4.18
C GLY A 144 0.12 -0.19 -3.38
N LYS A 145 0.40 0.43 -2.22
CA LYS A 145 -0.63 1.07 -1.39
C LYS A 145 -1.33 2.23 -2.11
N SER A 146 -0.60 3.07 -2.82
CA SER A 146 -1.18 4.24 -3.52
C SER A 146 -2.12 3.86 -4.65
N ILE A 147 -1.88 2.74 -5.32
CA ILE A 147 -2.75 2.17 -6.35
C ILE A 147 -3.72 1.11 -5.78
N ARG A 148 -3.71 0.91 -4.45
CA ARG A 148 -4.56 -0.06 -3.75
C ARG A 148 -4.41 -1.48 -4.27
N TRP A 149 -3.19 -1.84 -4.69
CA TRP A 149 -2.84 -3.14 -5.29
C TRP A 149 -3.76 -3.56 -6.45
N ASN A 150 -4.33 -2.57 -7.15
CA ASN A 150 -5.18 -2.81 -8.29
C ASN A 150 -4.31 -3.15 -9.52
N LEU A 151 -4.38 -4.38 -9.99
CA LEU A 151 -3.58 -4.88 -11.12
C LEU A 151 -3.91 -4.15 -12.43
N GLU A 152 -5.17 -3.82 -12.66
CA GLU A 152 -5.58 -3.09 -13.86
C GLU A 152 -4.98 -1.68 -13.87
N MET A 153 -5.08 -0.97 -12.74
CA MET A 153 -4.45 0.34 -12.58
C MET A 153 -2.93 0.26 -12.71
N HIS A 154 -2.31 -0.78 -12.13
CA HIS A 154 -0.88 -1.03 -12.29
C HIS A 154 -0.49 -1.15 -13.76
N ASN A 155 -1.17 -1.99 -14.52
CA ASN A 155 -0.90 -2.18 -15.94
C ASN A 155 -1.05 -0.88 -16.74
N GLN A 156 -2.07 -0.07 -16.44
CA GLN A 156 -2.25 1.25 -17.05
C GLN A 156 -1.07 2.18 -16.74
N ILE A 157 -0.60 2.20 -15.50
CA ILE A 157 0.56 3.01 -15.09
C ILE A 157 1.84 2.55 -15.79
N ILE A 158 2.07 1.24 -15.90
CA ILE A 158 3.23 0.71 -16.63
C ILE A 158 3.23 1.17 -18.08
N GLU A 159 2.09 1.11 -18.75
CA GLU A 159 1.96 1.59 -20.14
C GLU A 159 2.15 3.12 -20.26
N LEU A 160 1.66 3.90 -19.30
CA LEU A 160 1.89 5.35 -19.23
C LEU A 160 3.38 5.67 -19.03
N VAL A 161 4.06 4.96 -18.14
CA VAL A 161 5.49 5.16 -17.87
C VAL A 161 6.33 4.78 -19.10
N LYS A 162 6.02 3.69 -19.78
CA LYS A 162 6.70 3.32 -21.03
C LYS A 162 6.53 4.41 -22.08
N TRP A 163 5.28 4.85 -22.33
CA TRP A 163 4.99 5.93 -23.26
C TRP A 163 5.75 7.22 -22.89
N ALA A 164 5.73 7.63 -21.63
CA ALA A 164 6.38 8.85 -21.16
C ALA A 164 7.90 8.75 -21.23
N LYS A 165 8.49 7.56 -21.00
CA LYS A 165 9.90 7.28 -21.19
C LYS A 165 10.31 7.43 -22.66
N ASP A 166 9.56 6.84 -23.59
CA ASP A 166 9.85 6.89 -25.02
C ASP A 166 9.77 8.33 -25.58
N ASN A 167 8.96 9.18 -24.94
CA ASN A 167 8.82 10.60 -25.29
C ASN A 167 9.69 11.54 -24.45
N ASN A 168 10.57 11.01 -23.57
CA ASN A 168 11.43 11.78 -22.65
C ASN A 168 10.68 12.80 -21.78
N ILE A 169 9.46 12.46 -21.34
CA ILE A 169 8.61 13.34 -20.52
C ILE A 169 8.98 13.26 -19.05
N ILE A 170 9.44 12.09 -18.56
CA ILE A 170 9.73 11.88 -17.14
C ILE A 170 11.02 12.61 -16.75
N ASN A 171 10.88 13.56 -15.83
CA ASN A 171 11.97 14.40 -15.33
C ASN A 171 12.07 14.45 -13.80
N CYS A 172 11.38 13.59 -13.10
CA CYS A 172 11.41 13.50 -11.64
C CYS A 172 11.94 12.14 -11.16
N SER A 173 12.40 12.06 -9.91
CA SER A 173 12.83 10.78 -9.32
C SER A 173 11.65 9.83 -9.13
N LEU A 174 11.93 8.53 -9.16
CA LEU A 174 10.91 7.50 -8.87
C LEU A 174 10.24 7.73 -7.53
N ALA A 175 10.99 8.14 -6.52
CA ALA A 175 10.44 8.48 -5.22
C ALA A 175 9.41 9.62 -5.29
N SER A 176 9.73 10.70 -6.01
CA SER A 176 8.79 11.81 -6.22
C SER A 176 7.56 11.37 -7.02
N PHE A 177 7.77 10.57 -8.05
CA PHE A 177 6.70 10.00 -8.87
C PHE A 177 5.71 9.18 -8.04
N ILE A 178 6.21 8.34 -7.13
CA ILE A 178 5.35 7.54 -6.24
C ILE A 178 4.61 8.42 -5.24
N ILE A 179 5.31 9.35 -4.56
CA ILE A 179 4.71 10.20 -3.52
C ILE A 179 3.63 11.11 -4.09
N ASN A 180 3.91 11.72 -5.24
CA ASN A 180 3.02 12.69 -5.87
C ASN A 180 2.02 12.04 -6.83
N GLN A 181 2.00 10.71 -6.92
CA GLN A 181 1.15 9.97 -7.87
C GLN A 181 1.29 10.48 -9.31
N GLY A 182 2.52 10.66 -9.77
CA GLY A 182 2.85 11.28 -11.05
C GLY A 182 2.23 10.62 -12.30
N TRP A 183 1.62 9.45 -12.16
CA TRP A 183 0.83 8.83 -13.24
C TRP A 183 -0.44 9.62 -13.57
N ILE A 184 -0.99 10.39 -12.63
CA ILE A 184 -2.16 11.26 -12.86
C ILE A 184 -1.78 12.34 -13.87
N ASP A 185 -0.61 12.97 -13.67
CA ASP A 185 -0.11 14.00 -14.57
C ASP A 185 0.24 13.42 -15.95
N LEU A 186 0.83 12.22 -15.99
CA LEU A 186 1.11 11.54 -17.28
C LEU A 186 -0.18 11.18 -18.05
N GLU A 187 -1.21 10.78 -17.34
CA GLU A 187 -2.51 10.47 -17.94
C GLU A 187 -3.14 11.74 -18.54
N ALA A 188 -3.11 12.86 -17.80
CA ALA A 188 -3.62 14.16 -18.29
C ALA A 188 -2.84 14.61 -19.53
N LEU A 189 -1.51 14.51 -19.51
CA LEU A 189 -0.65 14.83 -20.66
C LEU A 189 -0.97 13.98 -21.89
N ARG A 190 -1.15 12.68 -21.70
CA ARG A 190 -1.46 11.76 -22.79
C ARG A 190 -2.83 12.02 -23.40
N LYS A 191 -3.79 12.46 -22.61
CA LYS A 191 -5.14 12.84 -23.08
C LYS A 191 -5.19 14.24 -23.73
N GLY A 192 -4.10 15.02 -23.68
CA GLY A 192 -4.07 16.41 -24.16
C GLY A 192 -4.77 17.40 -23.23
N ASP A 193 -5.03 16.99 -21.99
CA ASP A 193 -5.73 17.79 -20.97
C ASP A 193 -4.72 18.64 -20.20
N SER A 194 -4.41 19.83 -20.73
CA SER A 194 -3.40 20.73 -20.16
C SER A 194 -3.86 21.48 -18.88
N THR A 195 -5.10 21.30 -18.46
CA THR A 195 -5.71 22.08 -17.37
C THR A 195 -5.37 21.60 -15.96
N ASN A 196 -4.86 20.36 -15.80
CA ASN A 196 -4.59 19.73 -14.49
C ASN A 196 -3.11 19.36 -14.25
N ILE A 197 -2.18 19.93 -15.02
CA ILE A 197 -0.76 19.64 -14.81
C ILE A 197 -0.26 20.42 -13.59
N ASN A 198 0.00 19.71 -12.50
CA ASN A 198 0.67 20.30 -11.34
C ASN A 198 2.16 20.49 -11.66
N TYR A 199 2.51 21.65 -12.21
CA TYR A 199 3.88 22.01 -12.57
C TYR A 199 4.87 21.99 -11.40
N ASP A 200 4.37 22.03 -10.15
CA ASP A 200 5.22 21.95 -8.96
C ASP A 200 5.79 20.55 -8.72
N ALA A 201 5.11 19.48 -9.18
CA ALA A 201 5.65 18.13 -9.18
C ALA A 201 6.82 17.97 -10.19
N VAL A 202 6.86 18.83 -11.20
CA VAL A 202 7.85 18.86 -12.29
C VAL A 202 9.08 19.72 -11.93
N LYS A 203 8.97 20.64 -10.95
CA LYS A 203 9.99 21.67 -10.63
C LYS A 203 10.72 21.48 -9.31
N LEU A 204 10.49 20.43 -8.54
CA LEU A 204 11.18 20.26 -7.25
C LEU A 204 12.46 19.46 -7.39
N LEU A 205 13.51 20.19 -7.55
CA LEU A 205 14.80 20.00 -6.93
C LEU A 205 15.03 21.02 -5.87
#